data_85cf57d830287dc03110c41985d7edb6
#
_entry.id   85cf57d830287dc03110c41985d7edb6
#
_cell.length_a   1.000
_cell.length_b   1.000
_cell.length_c   1.000
_cell.angle_alpha   90.00
_cell.angle_beta   90.00
_cell.angle_gamma   90.00
#
_symmetry.space_group_name_H-M   'P 1'
#
loop_
_entity.id
_entity.type
_entity.pdbx_description
1 polymer ?
#
loop_
_entity_poly.entity_id
_entity_poly.type
_entity_poly.pdbx_seq_one_letter_code
_entity_poly.pdbx_strand_id
1 'polypeptide(L)'
;MNILLVGCNGQVGWELQRALAPLGKLTACDFDSPEPRRADFSKPESLRALVDAIQPQVIVNAAAHTAVDKAESEPDLARALNATAPGVLAEAARARGALLVHYSTDYVFDGSGQAPRTEDAPTGPLSVYGQTKLEGEQAIAASGCAHLILRTSWVYAARGGNFARTMLRLAAERDALQVIHDQVGAPTGADLLADVTAHAIRAVRERPELQGLYHCVAAGETSWYDYARFVIEWARAQGRPIRVAPEAIAPIATAAYPTPARRPLNSRLDTHRLQAAFGLRLPHWQQGVERMLREILS
;
A
#
# COMPACT_ATOMS: atom_id res chain seq x y z
N MET A 1 17.65 4.97 -16.99
CA MET A 1 17.04 6.15 -16.33
C MET A 1 17.51 6.26 -14.88
N ASN A 2 17.44 7.47 -14.28
CA ASN A 2 17.72 7.65 -12.86
C ASN A 2 16.40 7.57 -12.09
N ILE A 3 16.34 6.68 -11.09
CA ILE A 3 15.16 6.45 -10.27
C ILE A 3 15.51 6.76 -8.81
N LEU A 4 14.72 7.60 -8.16
CA LEU A 4 14.74 7.81 -6.71
C LEU A 4 13.59 7.02 -6.10
N LEU A 5 13.91 6.08 -5.22
CA LEU A 5 12.93 5.36 -4.39
C LEU A 5 13.06 5.87 -2.96
N VAL A 6 11.97 6.39 -2.39
CA VAL A 6 11.90 6.77 -0.98
C VAL A 6 10.97 5.85 -0.20
N GLY A 7 11.33 5.53 1.05
CA GLY A 7 10.65 4.51 1.86
C GLY A 7 11.10 3.08 1.53
N CYS A 8 12.37 2.89 1.20
CA CYS A 8 12.92 1.62 0.73
C CYS A 8 12.93 0.49 1.77
N ASN A 9 12.81 0.81 3.07
CA ASN A 9 12.78 -0.17 4.16
C ASN A 9 11.38 -0.74 4.44
N GLY A 10 10.31 -0.09 3.94
CA GLY A 10 8.93 -0.57 4.03
C GLY A 10 8.68 -1.81 3.17
N GLN A 11 7.52 -2.47 3.36
CA GLN A 11 7.15 -3.68 2.62
C GLN A 11 7.17 -3.46 1.10
N VAL A 12 6.47 -2.42 0.62
CA VAL A 12 6.42 -2.08 -0.81
C VAL A 12 7.77 -1.57 -1.30
N GLY A 13 8.44 -0.70 -0.53
CA GLY A 13 9.76 -0.18 -0.88
C GLY A 13 10.83 -1.26 -1.04
N TRP A 14 10.77 -2.31 -0.22
CA TRP A 14 11.68 -3.43 -0.34
C TRP A 14 11.52 -4.18 -1.67
N GLU A 15 10.30 -4.51 -2.05
CA GLU A 15 10.00 -5.20 -3.32
C GLU A 15 10.30 -4.31 -4.54
N LEU A 16 10.09 -3.01 -4.41
CA LEU A 16 10.41 -2.05 -5.45
C LEU A 16 11.91 -2.01 -5.79
N GLN A 17 12.81 -2.26 -4.82
CA GLN A 17 14.23 -2.31 -5.13
C GLN A 17 14.54 -3.41 -6.16
N ARG A 18 13.90 -4.58 -6.03
CA ARG A 18 14.01 -5.68 -6.99
C ARG A 18 13.36 -5.31 -8.34
N ALA A 19 12.11 -4.85 -8.31
CA ALA A 19 11.32 -4.64 -9.52
C ALA A 19 11.84 -3.46 -10.38
N LEU A 20 12.42 -2.42 -9.75
CA LEU A 20 12.92 -1.24 -10.43
C LEU A 20 14.38 -1.36 -10.89
N ALA A 21 15.17 -2.27 -10.32
CA ALA A 21 16.59 -2.44 -10.66
C ALA A 21 16.85 -2.61 -12.18
N PRO A 22 16.05 -3.40 -12.94
CA PRO A 22 16.26 -3.55 -14.37
C PRO A 22 15.93 -2.29 -15.20
N LEU A 23 15.23 -1.30 -14.61
CA LEU A 23 14.77 -0.11 -15.33
C LEU A 23 15.84 0.99 -15.41
N GLY A 24 16.88 0.94 -14.58
CA GLY A 24 17.95 1.94 -14.61
C GLY A 24 18.73 2.06 -13.30
N LYS A 25 19.43 3.18 -13.15
CA LYS A 25 20.17 3.48 -11.92
C LYS A 25 19.17 3.80 -10.79
N LEU A 26 19.09 2.93 -9.80
CA LEU A 26 18.23 3.08 -8.64
C LEU A 26 19.02 3.69 -7.47
N THR A 27 18.49 4.78 -6.89
CA THR A 27 18.92 5.33 -5.60
C THR A 27 17.79 5.12 -4.60
N ALA A 28 17.97 4.18 -3.67
CA ALA A 28 17.01 3.86 -2.64
C ALA A 28 17.36 4.59 -1.34
N CYS A 29 16.37 5.28 -0.74
CA CYS A 29 16.53 6.14 0.42
C CYS A 29 15.41 5.89 1.44
N ASP A 30 15.73 6.15 2.70
CA ASP A 30 14.78 6.13 3.81
C ASP A 30 15.15 7.21 4.84
N PHE A 31 14.34 7.36 5.91
CA PHE A 31 14.58 8.35 6.97
C PHE A 31 15.89 8.09 7.75
N ASP A 32 16.35 6.84 7.79
CA ASP A 32 17.59 6.41 8.45
C ASP A 32 18.79 6.28 7.50
N SER A 33 18.62 6.63 6.24
CA SER A 33 19.74 6.64 5.27
C SER A 33 20.78 7.70 5.66
N PRO A 34 22.08 7.43 5.42
CA PRO A 34 23.14 8.41 5.69
C PRO A 34 23.01 9.62 4.74
N GLU A 35 23.43 10.79 5.24
CA GLU A 35 23.52 11.99 4.40
C GLU A 35 24.49 11.77 3.21
N PRO A 36 24.24 12.35 2.04
CA PRO A 36 23.15 13.27 1.70
C PRO A 36 21.89 12.56 1.17
N ARG A 37 21.70 11.26 1.43
CA ARG A 37 20.59 10.44 0.91
C ARG A 37 19.47 10.20 1.94
N ARG A 38 19.42 11.00 3.02
CA ARG A 38 18.33 10.89 3.99
C ARG A 38 17.01 11.41 3.40
N ALA A 39 15.96 10.59 3.47
CA ALA A 39 14.60 10.94 3.07
C ALA A 39 13.70 11.11 4.31
N ASP A 40 13.87 12.23 5.03
CA ASP A 40 13.13 12.54 6.25
C ASP A 40 11.80 13.23 5.94
N PHE A 41 10.71 12.49 5.92
CA PHE A 41 9.37 12.98 5.63
C PHE A 41 8.78 13.83 6.77
N SER A 42 9.36 13.80 7.97
CA SER A 42 8.99 14.71 9.05
C SER A 42 9.53 16.14 8.81
N LYS A 43 10.45 16.28 7.84
CA LYS A 43 11.04 17.56 7.37
C LYS A 43 10.87 17.66 5.85
N PRO A 44 9.64 17.87 5.36
CA PRO A 44 9.33 17.76 3.92
C PRO A 44 10.20 18.64 3.02
N GLU A 45 10.60 19.82 3.45
CA GLU A 45 11.46 20.72 2.69
C GLU A 45 12.84 20.14 2.36
N SER A 46 13.35 19.21 3.17
CA SER A 46 14.63 18.53 2.91
C SER A 46 14.57 17.62 1.67
N LEU A 47 13.37 17.17 1.30
CA LEU A 47 13.16 16.29 0.16
C LEU A 47 13.46 16.98 -1.18
N ARG A 48 13.28 18.29 -1.26
CA ARG A 48 13.65 19.06 -2.47
C ARG A 48 15.15 18.97 -2.73
N ALA A 49 15.98 19.20 -1.71
CA ALA A 49 17.44 19.09 -1.81
C ALA A 49 17.88 17.67 -2.22
N LEU A 50 17.22 16.63 -1.70
CA LEU A 50 17.45 15.25 -2.09
C LEU A 50 17.16 15.02 -3.59
N VAL A 51 16.02 15.50 -4.08
CA VAL A 51 15.64 15.39 -5.49
C VAL A 51 16.63 16.15 -6.38
N ASP A 52 17.06 17.34 -5.96
CA ASP A 52 18.02 18.16 -6.70
C ASP A 52 19.42 17.52 -6.78
N ALA A 53 19.85 16.85 -5.70
CA ALA A 53 21.14 16.16 -5.68
C ALA A 53 21.15 14.89 -6.56
N ILE A 54 20.04 14.14 -6.61
CA ILE A 54 19.95 12.86 -7.35
C ILE A 54 19.57 13.07 -8.81
N GLN A 55 18.83 14.14 -9.11
CA GLN A 55 18.32 14.46 -10.45
C GLN A 55 17.56 13.29 -11.10
N PRO A 56 16.54 12.74 -10.44
CA PRO A 56 15.81 11.59 -10.94
C PRO A 56 14.91 11.96 -12.14
N GLN A 57 14.70 10.99 -13.01
CA GLN A 57 13.67 11.02 -14.07
C GLN A 57 12.35 10.40 -13.58
N VAL A 58 12.45 9.54 -12.55
CA VAL A 58 11.31 8.92 -11.88
C VAL A 58 11.54 8.98 -10.38
N ILE A 59 10.54 9.44 -9.64
CA ILE A 59 10.49 9.41 -8.19
C ILE A 59 9.40 8.40 -7.78
N VAL A 60 9.75 7.41 -6.96
CA VAL A 60 8.79 6.43 -6.43
C VAL A 60 8.69 6.64 -4.94
N ASN A 61 7.54 7.13 -4.48
CA ASN A 61 7.25 7.37 -3.08
C ASN A 61 6.49 6.21 -2.45
N ALA A 62 7.21 5.34 -1.72
CA ALA A 62 6.67 4.25 -0.91
C ALA A 62 6.66 4.57 0.60
N ALA A 63 7.06 5.79 1.00
CA ALA A 63 7.02 6.23 2.38
C ALA A 63 5.63 6.75 2.74
N ALA A 64 5.15 6.38 3.93
CA ALA A 64 3.88 6.87 4.48
C ALA A 64 3.79 6.61 5.98
N HIS A 65 2.97 7.38 6.68
CA HIS A 65 2.48 7.04 8.01
C HIS A 65 1.33 6.04 7.84
N THR A 66 1.59 4.76 8.07
CA THR A 66 0.61 3.67 7.85
C THR A 66 0.00 3.10 9.14
N ALA A 67 0.41 3.58 10.31
CA ALA A 67 -0.15 3.19 11.58
C ALA A 67 -1.50 3.89 11.79
N VAL A 68 -2.58 3.30 11.24
CA VAL A 68 -3.92 3.89 11.14
C VAL A 68 -4.44 4.41 12.48
N ASP A 69 -4.36 3.59 13.54
CA ASP A 69 -4.83 3.98 14.88
C ASP A 69 -3.95 5.07 15.51
N LYS A 70 -2.64 5.03 15.26
CA LYS A 70 -1.70 6.01 15.77
C LYS A 70 -1.85 7.37 15.10
N ALA A 71 -2.29 7.42 13.85
CA ALA A 71 -2.59 8.64 13.14
C ALA A 71 -3.66 9.50 13.84
N GLU A 72 -4.63 8.87 14.55
CA GLU A 72 -5.65 9.59 15.31
C GLU A 72 -5.05 10.40 16.48
N SER A 73 -3.96 9.93 17.07
CA SER A 73 -3.24 10.62 18.15
C SER A 73 -2.07 11.50 17.67
N GLU A 74 -1.63 11.33 16.42
CA GLU A 74 -0.49 12.06 15.81
C GLU A 74 -0.89 12.70 14.46
N PRO A 75 -1.99 13.48 14.38
CA PRO A 75 -2.53 13.94 13.10
C PRO A 75 -1.56 14.84 12.32
N ASP A 76 -0.77 15.66 13.00
CA ASP A 76 0.19 16.55 12.34
C ASP A 76 1.35 15.77 11.71
N LEU A 77 1.86 14.74 12.40
CA LEU A 77 2.88 13.85 11.85
C LEU A 77 2.31 13.06 10.66
N ALA A 78 1.09 12.53 10.80
CA ALA A 78 0.42 11.83 9.71
C ALA A 78 0.26 12.74 8.48
N ARG A 79 -0.14 14.01 8.66
CA ARG A 79 -0.27 15.00 7.58
C ARG A 79 1.09 15.36 6.97
N ALA A 80 2.13 15.55 7.78
CA ALA A 80 3.48 15.82 7.27
C ALA A 80 3.95 14.70 6.33
N LEU A 81 3.77 13.43 6.74
CA LEU A 81 4.25 12.27 5.98
C LEU A 81 3.35 11.92 4.78
N ASN A 82 2.02 12.04 4.93
CA ASN A 82 1.06 11.55 3.94
C ASN A 82 0.58 12.62 2.97
N ALA A 83 0.70 13.90 3.31
CA ALA A 83 0.20 15.00 2.48
C ALA A 83 1.31 16.00 2.11
N THR A 84 1.97 16.62 3.10
CA THR A 84 2.94 17.69 2.84
C THR A 84 4.16 17.17 2.08
N ALA A 85 4.77 16.08 2.54
CA ALA A 85 5.94 15.49 1.89
C ALA A 85 5.66 15.01 0.45
N PRO A 86 4.56 14.30 0.15
CA PRO A 86 4.15 14.02 -1.23
C PRO A 86 3.97 15.26 -2.10
N GLY A 87 3.39 16.34 -1.55
CA GLY A 87 3.26 17.63 -2.25
C GLY A 87 4.62 18.24 -2.62
N VAL A 88 5.57 18.26 -1.69
CA VAL A 88 6.94 18.74 -1.96
C VAL A 88 7.64 17.89 -3.03
N LEU A 89 7.49 16.56 -2.97
CA LEU A 89 8.02 15.68 -4.01
C LEU A 89 7.38 15.95 -5.38
N ALA A 90 6.06 16.22 -5.41
CA ALA A 90 5.34 16.52 -6.64
C ALA A 90 5.80 17.85 -7.27
N GLU A 91 5.99 18.89 -6.47
CA GLU A 91 6.56 20.16 -6.95
C GLU A 91 7.99 19.99 -7.48
N ALA A 92 8.82 19.23 -6.77
CA ALA A 92 10.18 18.93 -7.21
C ALA A 92 10.18 18.09 -8.51
N ALA A 93 9.27 17.11 -8.62
CA ALA A 93 9.07 16.32 -9.82
C ALA A 93 8.67 17.21 -11.02
N ARG A 94 7.70 18.12 -10.83
CA ARG A 94 7.27 19.07 -11.85
C ARG A 94 8.43 19.96 -12.33
N ALA A 95 9.19 20.53 -11.43
CA ALA A 95 10.32 21.41 -11.76
C ALA A 95 11.37 20.71 -12.62
N ARG A 96 11.45 19.39 -12.55
CA ARG A 96 12.42 18.56 -13.28
C ARG A 96 11.84 17.80 -14.48
N GLY A 97 10.52 17.86 -14.70
CA GLY A 97 9.85 17.02 -15.69
C GLY A 97 9.94 15.51 -15.35
N ALA A 98 10.04 15.15 -14.07
CA ALA A 98 10.11 13.77 -13.60
C ALA A 98 8.71 13.19 -13.39
N LEU A 99 8.58 11.87 -13.58
CA LEU A 99 7.36 11.12 -13.20
C LEU A 99 7.38 10.84 -11.69
N LEU A 100 6.30 11.19 -10.98
CA LEU A 100 6.08 10.80 -9.58
C LEU A 100 5.13 9.61 -9.50
N VAL A 101 5.56 8.51 -8.86
CA VAL A 101 4.70 7.39 -8.47
C VAL A 101 4.41 7.48 -6.99
N HIS A 102 3.15 7.38 -6.58
CA HIS A 102 2.72 7.47 -5.20
C HIS A 102 1.68 6.40 -4.87
N TYR A 103 1.81 5.78 -3.69
CA TYR A 103 0.82 4.82 -3.19
C TYR A 103 -0.18 5.50 -2.27
N SER A 104 -1.45 5.28 -2.55
CA SER A 104 -2.58 5.72 -1.74
C SER A 104 -3.37 4.51 -1.22
N THR A 105 -4.59 4.70 -0.77
CA THR A 105 -5.35 3.73 0.01
C THR A 105 -6.84 3.75 -0.31
N ASP A 106 -7.50 2.63 -0.09
CA ASP A 106 -8.96 2.49 -0.04
C ASP A 106 -9.62 3.33 1.08
N TYR A 107 -8.87 3.71 2.12
CA TYR A 107 -9.34 4.56 3.22
C TYR A 107 -9.71 5.99 2.80
N VAL A 108 -9.48 6.39 1.56
CA VAL A 108 -10.00 7.64 0.99
C VAL A 108 -11.52 7.60 0.78
N PHE A 109 -12.13 6.41 0.83
CA PHE A 109 -13.57 6.22 0.70
C PHE A 109 -14.26 6.08 2.05
N ASP A 110 -15.58 6.28 2.06
CA ASP A 110 -16.44 6.17 3.25
C ASP A 110 -16.75 4.73 3.67
N GLY A 111 -16.36 3.75 2.87
CA GLY A 111 -16.60 2.32 3.13
C GLY A 111 -18.05 1.89 3.04
N SER A 112 -18.97 2.72 2.54
CA SER A 112 -20.39 2.39 2.35
C SER A 112 -20.61 1.49 1.14
N GLY A 113 -21.80 0.84 1.09
CA GLY A 113 -22.17 -0.02 -0.04
C GLY A 113 -21.41 -1.34 -0.08
N GLN A 114 -21.59 -2.09 -1.17
CA GLN A 114 -20.97 -3.41 -1.37
C GLN A 114 -20.28 -3.55 -2.74
N ALA A 115 -20.53 -2.62 -3.66
CA ALA A 115 -19.87 -2.63 -4.95
C ALA A 115 -18.41 -2.14 -4.86
N PRO A 116 -17.50 -2.65 -5.70
CA PRO A 116 -16.15 -2.10 -5.82
C PRO A 116 -16.20 -0.62 -6.22
N ARG A 117 -15.38 0.21 -5.56
CA ARG A 117 -15.25 1.63 -5.87
C ARG A 117 -14.40 1.82 -7.12
N THR A 118 -14.88 2.64 -8.05
CA THR A 118 -14.07 3.12 -9.18
C THR A 118 -13.21 4.32 -8.75
N GLU A 119 -12.22 4.68 -9.58
CA GLU A 119 -11.35 5.82 -9.31
C GLU A 119 -12.11 7.16 -9.25
N ASP A 120 -13.24 7.25 -9.95
CA ASP A 120 -14.08 8.45 -10.00
C ASP A 120 -15.19 8.47 -8.92
N ALA A 121 -15.27 7.43 -8.09
CA ALA A 121 -16.23 7.39 -6.99
C ALA A 121 -15.95 8.50 -5.97
N PRO A 122 -17.01 9.10 -5.37
CA PRO A 122 -16.84 10.14 -4.35
C PRO A 122 -15.99 9.63 -3.19
N THR A 123 -15.02 10.43 -2.77
CA THR A 123 -14.21 10.19 -1.58
C THR A 123 -14.92 10.70 -0.32
N GLY A 124 -14.61 10.08 0.84
CA GLY A 124 -15.21 10.43 2.13
C GLY A 124 -14.48 9.71 3.27
N PRO A 125 -13.21 10.05 3.53
CA PRO A 125 -12.39 9.33 4.51
C PRO A 125 -12.97 9.40 5.92
N LEU A 126 -12.89 8.28 6.66
CA LEU A 126 -13.45 8.12 8.01
C LEU A 126 -12.42 8.31 9.13
N SER A 127 -11.15 8.44 8.79
CA SER A 127 -10.02 8.47 9.73
C SER A 127 -8.98 9.52 9.32
N VAL A 128 -8.15 9.94 10.26
CA VAL A 128 -7.02 10.84 9.99
C VAL A 128 -6.07 10.26 8.94
N TYR A 129 -5.82 8.95 9.00
CA TYR A 129 -5.01 8.27 7.98
C TYR A 129 -5.61 8.46 6.58
N GLY A 130 -6.89 8.11 6.39
CA GLY A 130 -7.57 8.26 5.10
C GLY A 130 -7.59 9.71 4.62
N GLN A 131 -7.89 10.65 5.52
CA GLN A 131 -7.92 12.08 5.22
C GLN A 131 -6.56 12.59 4.75
N THR A 132 -5.49 12.28 5.48
CA THR A 132 -4.14 12.75 5.12
C THR A 132 -3.61 12.10 3.83
N LYS A 133 -3.98 10.86 3.55
CA LYS A 133 -3.67 10.21 2.26
C LYS A 133 -4.41 10.89 1.10
N LEU A 134 -5.68 11.25 1.26
CA LEU A 134 -6.45 11.99 0.25
C LEU A 134 -5.86 13.40 0.02
N GLU A 135 -5.49 14.11 1.07
CA GLU A 135 -4.80 15.41 0.97
C GLU A 135 -3.51 15.28 0.14
N GLY A 136 -2.76 14.17 0.30
CA GLY A 136 -1.58 13.88 -0.51
C GLY A 136 -1.89 13.67 -1.99
N GLU A 137 -2.94 12.90 -2.33
CA GLU A 137 -3.40 12.77 -3.71
C GLU A 137 -3.74 14.13 -4.33
N GLN A 138 -4.47 14.95 -3.58
CA GLN A 138 -4.89 16.29 -4.02
C GLN A 138 -3.68 17.22 -4.24
N ALA A 139 -2.70 17.19 -3.33
CA ALA A 139 -1.47 17.96 -3.48
C ALA A 139 -0.67 17.56 -4.71
N ILE A 140 -0.55 16.25 -4.99
CA ILE A 140 0.10 15.74 -6.20
C ILE A 140 -0.64 16.20 -7.46
N ALA A 141 -1.95 16.03 -7.51
CA ALA A 141 -2.76 16.45 -8.66
C ALA A 141 -2.68 17.97 -8.90
N ALA A 142 -2.78 18.78 -7.83
CA ALA A 142 -2.70 20.24 -7.90
C ALA A 142 -1.33 20.75 -8.36
N SER A 143 -0.24 20.01 -8.11
CA SER A 143 1.10 20.38 -8.56
C SER A 143 1.24 20.43 -10.08
N GLY A 144 0.42 19.66 -10.80
CA GLY A 144 0.51 19.49 -12.26
C GLY A 144 1.74 18.71 -12.74
N CYS A 145 2.39 17.94 -11.85
CA CYS A 145 3.46 17.02 -12.27
C CYS A 145 2.90 15.79 -13.00
N ALA A 146 3.72 15.18 -13.86
CA ALA A 146 3.43 13.84 -14.36
C ALA A 146 3.38 12.85 -13.18
N HIS A 147 2.29 12.08 -13.03
CA HIS A 147 2.16 11.21 -11.88
C HIS A 147 1.41 9.91 -12.17
N LEU A 148 1.70 8.90 -11.35
CA LEU A 148 0.92 7.69 -11.16
C LEU A 148 0.56 7.59 -9.68
N ILE A 149 -0.73 7.69 -9.35
CA ILE A 149 -1.23 7.42 -8.00
C ILE A 149 -1.89 6.06 -8.01
N LEU A 150 -1.43 5.14 -7.14
CA LEU A 150 -1.95 3.79 -7.02
C LEU A 150 -2.66 3.63 -5.68
N ARG A 151 -4.00 3.64 -5.66
CA ARG A 151 -4.77 3.28 -4.47
C ARG A 151 -4.74 1.77 -4.31
N THR A 152 -4.41 1.30 -3.11
CA THR A 152 -4.32 -0.11 -2.79
C THR A 152 -4.96 -0.42 -1.43
N SER A 153 -5.06 -1.69 -1.06
CA SER A 153 -5.61 -2.13 0.21
C SER A 153 -4.87 -3.35 0.76
N TRP A 154 -4.88 -3.51 2.10
CA TRP A 154 -4.46 -4.71 2.83
C TRP A 154 -3.10 -5.28 2.39
N VAL A 155 -2.12 -4.39 2.29
CA VAL A 155 -0.77 -4.73 1.81
C VAL A 155 -0.09 -5.70 2.76
N TYR A 156 0.51 -6.75 2.19
CA TYR A 156 1.34 -7.72 2.90
C TYR A 156 2.64 -8.00 2.13
N ALA A 157 3.63 -8.52 2.84
CA ALA A 157 4.88 -9.04 2.30
C ALA A 157 5.44 -10.15 3.19
N ALA A 158 6.40 -10.91 2.68
CA ALA A 158 7.18 -11.85 3.49
C ALA A 158 8.00 -11.10 4.55
N ARG A 159 8.47 -9.89 4.24
CA ARG A 159 9.22 -9.00 5.16
C ARG A 159 8.28 -8.09 5.96
N GLY A 160 8.65 -7.81 7.22
CA GLY A 160 7.91 -6.91 8.09
C GLY A 160 6.68 -7.55 8.75
N GLY A 161 5.93 -6.74 9.50
CA GLY A 161 4.70 -7.17 10.17
C GLY A 161 3.49 -6.99 9.26
N ASN A 162 2.57 -7.95 9.25
CA ASN A 162 1.30 -7.87 8.56
C ASN A 162 0.25 -8.76 9.22
N PHE A 163 -0.99 -8.68 8.73
CA PHE A 163 -2.12 -9.43 9.29
C PHE A 163 -1.88 -10.95 9.26
N ALA A 164 -1.41 -11.51 8.13
CA ALA A 164 -1.19 -12.96 8.00
C ALA A 164 -0.18 -13.48 9.03
N ARG A 165 0.95 -12.80 9.19
CA ARG A 165 1.95 -13.15 10.22
C ARG A 165 1.38 -13.05 11.63
N THR A 166 0.55 -12.05 11.90
CA THR A 166 -0.12 -11.88 13.19
C THR A 166 -1.07 -13.04 13.44
N MET A 167 -1.87 -13.44 12.45
CA MET A 167 -2.79 -14.58 12.57
C MET A 167 -2.05 -15.90 12.80
N LEU A 168 -0.96 -16.16 12.09
CA LEU A 168 -0.13 -17.36 12.30
C LEU A 168 0.42 -17.41 13.72
N ARG A 169 0.96 -16.31 14.23
CA ARG A 169 1.47 -16.24 15.60
C ARG A 169 0.37 -16.48 16.63
N LEU A 170 -0.75 -15.77 16.52
CA LEU A 170 -1.86 -15.91 17.44
C LEU A 170 -2.48 -17.31 17.39
N ALA A 171 -2.56 -17.92 16.21
CA ALA A 171 -3.09 -19.27 16.05
C ALA A 171 -2.21 -20.35 16.68
N ALA A 172 -0.90 -20.11 16.78
CA ALA A 172 0.03 -21.00 17.48
C ALA A 172 -0.01 -20.82 19.01
N GLU A 173 -0.37 -19.61 19.49
CA GLU A 173 -0.30 -19.24 20.92
C GLU A 173 -1.63 -19.41 21.65
N ARG A 174 -2.80 -19.28 20.96
CA ARG A 174 -4.13 -19.18 21.59
C ARG A 174 -5.03 -20.37 21.26
N ASP A 175 -6.01 -20.63 22.14
CA ASP A 175 -7.02 -21.68 21.96
C ASP A 175 -8.23 -21.20 21.14
N ALA A 176 -8.48 -19.88 21.11
CA ALA A 176 -9.58 -19.26 20.36
C ALA A 176 -9.16 -17.91 19.76
N LEU A 177 -9.76 -17.55 18.64
CA LEU A 177 -9.59 -16.27 17.97
C LEU A 177 -10.95 -15.66 17.62
N GLN A 178 -11.02 -14.33 17.67
CA GLN A 178 -12.14 -13.55 17.16
C GLN A 178 -11.62 -12.65 16.04
N VAL A 179 -12.25 -12.71 14.85
CA VAL A 179 -11.79 -11.97 13.68
C VAL A 179 -12.97 -11.28 12.99
N ILE A 180 -12.76 -10.04 12.58
CA ILE A 180 -13.78 -9.20 11.92
C ILE A 180 -14.21 -9.82 10.59
N HIS A 181 -15.52 -9.97 10.38
CA HIS A 181 -16.07 -10.60 9.17
C HIS A 181 -16.76 -9.62 8.21
N ASP A 182 -17.12 -8.42 8.69
CA ASP A 182 -17.92 -7.43 7.95
C ASP A 182 -17.09 -6.32 7.27
N GLN A 183 -15.76 -6.41 7.34
CA GLN A 183 -14.86 -5.63 6.48
C GLN A 183 -14.39 -6.50 5.33
N VAL A 184 -14.61 -6.04 4.09
CA VAL A 184 -14.31 -6.81 2.88
C VAL A 184 -13.42 -6.03 1.92
N GLY A 185 -12.36 -6.68 1.45
CA GLY A 185 -11.35 -6.13 0.55
C GLY A 185 -10.53 -7.23 -0.11
N ALA A 186 -9.34 -6.89 -0.61
CA ALA A 186 -8.42 -7.84 -1.23
C ALA A 186 -7.01 -7.71 -0.63
N PRO A 187 -6.48 -8.76 0.03
CA PRO A 187 -5.07 -8.78 0.40
C PRO A 187 -4.20 -8.62 -0.85
N THR A 188 -3.30 -7.62 -0.82
CA THR A 188 -2.49 -7.29 -2.00
C THR A 188 -1.00 -7.39 -1.64
N GLY A 189 -0.29 -8.23 -2.38
CA GLY A 189 1.15 -8.43 -2.19
C GLY A 189 1.97 -7.20 -2.56
N ALA A 190 2.93 -6.84 -1.73
CA ALA A 190 3.88 -5.77 -2.03
C ALA A 190 4.71 -6.07 -3.30
N ASP A 191 4.98 -7.35 -3.57
CA ASP A 191 5.61 -7.84 -4.79
C ASP A 191 4.75 -7.55 -6.04
N LEU A 192 3.44 -7.81 -5.97
CA LEU A 192 2.51 -7.47 -7.04
C LEU A 192 2.48 -5.96 -7.31
N LEU A 193 2.41 -5.15 -6.25
CA LEU A 193 2.45 -3.68 -6.39
C LEU A 193 3.74 -3.22 -7.04
N ALA A 194 4.87 -3.78 -6.66
CA ALA A 194 6.17 -3.43 -7.22
C ALA A 194 6.28 -3.81 -8.70
N ASP A 195 5.82 -5.00 -9.09
CA ASP A 195 5.85 -5.46 -10.48
C ASP A 195 4.92 -4.62 -11.37
N VAL A 196 3.68 -4.35 -10.92
CA VAL A 196 2.75 -3.44 -11.61
C VAL A 196 3.36 -2.04 -11.76
N THR A 197 4.01 -1.52 -10.72
CA THR A 197 4.68 -0.22 -10.77
C THR A 197 5.77 -0.17 -11.83
N ALA A 198 6.61 -1.20 -11.92
CA ALA A 198 7.65 -1.27 -12.93
C ALA A 198 7.10 -1.28 -14.36
N HIS A 199 6.01 -2.04 -14.59
CA HIS A 199 5.28 -2.05 -15.86
C HIS A 199 4.66 -0.68 -16.18
N ALA A 200 3.98 -0.07 -15.21
CA ALA A 200 3.32 1.22 -15.40
C ALA A 200 4.32 2.35 -15.69
N ILE A 201 5.47 2.39 -15.01
CA ILE A 201 6.54 3.36 -15.28
C ILE A 201 7.02 3.25 -16.74
N ARG A 202 7.27 2.03 -17.25
CA ARG A 202 7.66 1.84 -18.65
C ARG A 202 6.58 2.34 -19.59
N ALA A 203 5.34 1.92 -19.37
CA ALA A 203 4.22 2.30 -20.24
C ALA A 203 3.99 3.81 -20.28
N VAL A 204 4.01 4.52 -19.15
CA VAL A 204 3.82 5.98 -19.09
C VAL A 204 4.95 6.73 -19.77
N ARG A 205 6.18 6.20 -19.74
CA ARG A 205 7.30 6.84 -20.44
C ARG A 205 7.19 6.74 -21.96
N GLU A 206 6.56 5.71 -22.47
CA GLU A 206 6.29 5.52 -23.91
C GLU A 206 4.99 6.21 -24.31
N ARG A 207 4.00 6.27 -23.40
CA ARG A 207 2.66 6.81 -23.59
C ARG A 207 2.28 7.70 -22.39
N PRO A 208 2.70 8.99 -22.39
CA PRO A 208 2.46 9.92 -21.27
C PRO A 208 1.00 10.15 -20.91
N GLU A 209 0.07 9.88 -21.83
CA GLU A 209 -1.37 9.95 -21.58
C GLU A 209 -1.89 8.92 -20.58
N LEU A 210 -1.10 7.89 -20.28
CA LEU A 210 -1.43 6.88 -19.26
C LEU A 210 -1.11 7.31 -17.82
N GLN A 211 -0.61 8.54 -17.61
CA GLN A 211 -0.46 9.07 -16.26
C GLN A 211 -1.83 9.28 -15.58
N GLY A 212 -1.86 9.25 -14.26
CA GLY A 212 -3.08 9.52 -13.49
C GLY A 212 -3.28 8.62 -12.28
N LEU A 213 -4.54 8.54 -11.85
CA LEU A 213 -4.99 7.77 -10.69
C LEU A 213 -5.54 6.41 -11.12
N TYR A 214 -5.11 5.37 -10.42
CA TYR A 214 -5.51 3.98 -10.66
C TYR A 214 -5.71 3.23 -9.35
N HIS A 215 -6.59 2.22 -9.39
CA HIS A 215 -6.71 1.24 -8.33
C HIS A 215 -5.84 0.01 -8.62
N CYS A 216 -5.05 -0.41 -7.65
CA CYS A 216 -4.14 -1.55 -7.79
C CYS A 216 -4.26 -2.48 -6.57
N VAL A 217 -5.10 -3.50 -6.68
CA VAL A 217 -5.28 -4.58 -5.70
C VAL A 217 -5.31 -5.92 -6.41
N ALA A 218 -5.02 -7.00 -5.70
CA ALA A 218 -5.17 -8.36 -6.24
C ALA A 218 -6.63 -8.63 -6.64
N ALA A 219 -6.85 -9.55 -7.57
CA ALA A 219 -8.19 -9.98 -7.96
C ALA A 219 -8.88 -10.79 -6.85
N GLY A 220 -10.22 -10.79 -6.89
CA GLY A 220 -11.06 -11.42 -5.88
C GLY A 220 -11.27 -10.54 -4.65
N GLU A 221 -12.02 -11.05 -3.69
CA GLU A 221 -12.35 -10.38 -2.44
C GLU A 221 -12.43 -11.37 -1.29
N THR A 222 -12.26 -10.90 -0.07
CA THR A 222 -12.39 -11.68 1.16
C THR A 222 -12.68 -10.78 2.36
N SER A 223 -13.18 -11.35 3.46
CA SER A 223 -13.22 -10.70 4.77
C SER A 223 -11.90 -10.91 5.53
N TRP A 224 -11.64 -10.13 6.58
CA TRP A 224 -10.52 -10.43 7.49
C TRP A 224 -10.67 -11.82 8.13
N TYR A 225 -11.89 -12.23 8.44
CA TYR A 225 -12.19 -13.55 9.00
C TYR A 225 -11.83 -14.68 8.03
N ASP A 226 -12.29 -14.61 6.80
CA ASP A 226 -12.00 -15.64 5.80
C ASP A 226 -10.52 -15.64 5.40
N TYR A 227 -9.88 -14.46 5.36
CA TYR A 227 -8.44 -14.36 5.16
C TYR A 227 -7.65 -15.02 6.29
N ALA A 228 -8.03 -14.78 7.57
CA ALA A 228 -7.41 -15.43 8.71
C ALA A 228 -7.55 -16.96 8.65
N ARG A 229 -8.76 -17.45 8.35
CA ARG A 229 -9.01 -18.89 8.19
C ARG A 229 -8.15 -19.48 7.07
N PHE A 230 -8.12 -18.85 5.91
CA PHE A 230 -7.29 -19.31 4.79
C PHE A 230 -5.81 -19.45 5.19
N VAL A 231 -5.23 -18.44 5.84
CA VAL A 231 -3.83 -18.45 6.29
C VAL A 231 -3.57 -19.56 7.31
N ILE A 232 -4.46 -19.71 8.30
CA ILE A 232 -4.30 -20.67 9.40
C ILE A 232 -4.47 -22.11 8.88
N GLU A 233 -5.49 -22.37 8.05
CA GLU A 233 -5.77 -23.68 7.47
C GLU A 233 -4.63 -24.11 6.53
N TRP A 234 -4.11 -23.16 5.72
CA TRP A 234 -2.94 -23.45 4.88
C TRP A 234 -1.73 -23.86 5.70
N ALA A 235 -1.40 -23.13 6.77
CA ALA A 235 -0.28 -23.45 7.65
C ALA A 235 -0.45 -24.81 8.35
N ARG A 236 -1.68 -25.11 8.79
CA ARG A 236 -2.03 -26.43 9.38
C ARG A 236 -1.82 -27.55 8.39
N ALA A 237 -2.24 -27.38 7.13
CA ALA A 237 -2.05 -28.36 6.07
C ALA A 237 -0.56 -28.60 5.74
N GLN A 238 0.32 -27.61 6.02
CA GLN A 238 1.77 -27.74 5.91
C GLN A 238 2.44 -28.30 7.20
N GLY A 239 1.66 -28.83 8.14
CA GLY A 239 2.18 -29.43 9.38
C GLY A 239 2.76 -28.44 10.39
N ARG A 240 2.44 -27.14 10.27
CA ARG A 240 2.89 -26.14 11.25
C ARG A 240 2.10 -26.28 12.57
N PRO A 241 2.73 -26.02 13.72
CA PRO A 241 2.06 -26.12 15.02
C PRO A 241 1.00 -25.01 15.14
N ILE A 242 -0.27 -25.39 15.00
CA ILE A 242 -1.43 -24.51 15.15
C ILE A 242 -2.27 -25.03 16.31
N ARG A 243 -2.38 -24.24 17.38
CA ARG A 243 -3.10 -24.57 18.59
C ARG A 243 -4.62 -24.34 18.47
N VAL A 244 -5.01 -23.23 17.82
CA VAL A 244 -6.43 -22.90 17.65
C VAL A 244 -7.14 -23.96 16.79
N ALA A 245 -8.27 -24.50 17.29
CA ALA A 245 -9.10 -25.39 16.48
C ALA A 245 -9.88 -24.59 15.40
N PRO A 246 -10.19 -25.16 14.22
CA PRO A 246 -10.92 -24.43 13.17
C PRO A 246 -12.24 -23.82 13.64
N GLU A 247 -13.00 -24.54 14.49
CA GLU A 247 -14.27 -24.11 15.07
C GLU A 247 -14.12 -23.04 16.16
N ALA A 248 -12.92 -22.87 16.70
CA ALA A 248 -12.60 -21.85 17.70
C ALA A 248 -12.19 -20.50 17.09
N ILE A 249 -12.24 -20.37 15.77
CA ILE A 249 -12.06 -19.09 15.06
C ILE A 249 -13.45 -18.52 14.81
N ALA A 250 -13.86 -17.54 15.63
CA ALA A 250 -15.21 -16.96 15.59
C ALA A 250 -15.23 -15.65 14.77
N PRO A 251 -16.24 -15.46 13.89
CA PRO A 251 -16.47 -14.18 13.23
C PRO A 251 -17.09 -13.18 14.21
N ILE A 252 -16.63 -11.93 14.19
CA ILE A 252 -17.21 -10.82 14.93
C ILE A 252 -17.47 -9.63 14.02
N ALA A 253 -18.48 -8.82 14.33
CA ALA A 253 -18.72 -7.57 13.62
C ALA A 253 -17.72 -6.49 14.06
N THR A 254 -17.43 -5.53 13.18
CA THR A 254 -16.57 -4.36 13.49
C THR A 254 -17.04 -3.63 14.74
N ALA A 255 -18.35 -3.51 14.95
CA ALA A 255 -18.92 -2.88 16.15
C ALA A 255 -18.55 -3.57 17.47
N ALA A 256 -18.22 -4.87 17.44
CA ALA A 256 -17.77 -5.62 18.60
C ALA A 256 -16.26 -5.48 18.89
N TYR A 257 -15.51 -4.81 18.01
CA TYR A 257 -14.07 -4.59 18.14
C TYR A 257 -13.72 -3.11 17.98
N PRO A 258 -13.98 -2.28 19.00
CA PRO A 258 -13.72 -0.85 18.92
C PRO A 258 -12.22 -0.56 18.76
N THR A 259 -11.90 0.33 17.83
CA THR A 259 -10.55 0.80 17.56
C THR A 259 -10.52 2.32 17.52
N PRO A 260 -9.37 2.98 17.80
CA PRO A 260 -9.26 4.44 17.73
C PRO A 260 -9.70 5.01 16.39
N ALA A 261 -9.22 4.45 15.29
CA ALA A 261 -9.60 4.86 13.95
C ALA A 261 -10.82 4.08 13.43
N ARG A 262 -11.74 4.77 12.78
CA ARG A 262 -12.84 4.12 12.04
C ARG A 262 -12.29 3.51 10.75
N ARG A 263 -12.69 2.26 10.47
CA ARG A 263 -12.28 1.52 9.28
C ARG A 263 -13.44 1.36 8.30
N PRO A 264 -13.19 1.46 6.98
CA PRO A 264 -14.21 1.20 5.97
C PRO A 264 -14.66 -0.27 6.03
N LEU A 265 -15.97 -0.51 5.94
CA LEU A 265 -16.52 -1.88 5.80
C LEU A 265 -16.32 -2.40 4.38
N ASN A 266 -16.35 -1.51 3.40
CA ASN A 266 -16.13 -1.82 1.99
C ASN A 266 -14.79 -1.23 1.51
N SER A 267 -13.78 -2.08 1.40
CA SER A 267 -12.44 -1.80 0.87
C SER A 267 -12.24 -2.36 -0.55
N ARG A 268 -13.34 -2.70 -1.24
CA ARG A 268 -13.28 -3.22 -2.61
C ARG A 268 -12.94 -2.10 -3.59
N LEU A 269 -11.95 -2.33 -4.43
CA LEU A 269 -11.50 -1.40 -5.47
C LEU A 269 -11.68 -2.04 -6.86
N ASP A 270 -12.29 -1.31 -7.77
CA ASP A 270 -12.37 -1.69 -9.18
C ASP A 270 -11.02 -1.44 -9.86
N THR A 271 -10.48 -2.43 -10.55
CA THR A 271 -9.17 -2.37 -11.19
C THR A 271 -9.21 -2.38 -12.71
N HIS A 272 -10.41 -2.28 -13.32
CA HIS A 272 -10.56 -2.37 -14.78
C HIS A 272 -9.79 -1.28 -15.50
N ARG A 273 -9.77 -0.04 -14.97
CA ARG A 273 -9.02 1.08 -15.55
C ARG A 273 -7.53 0.76 -15.63
N LEU A 274 -6.93 0.26 -14.56
CA LEU A 274 -5.51 -0.13 -14.52
C LEU A 274 -5.23 -1.26 -15.51
N GLN A 275 -6.04 -2.32 -15.49
CA GLN A 275 -5.84 -3.49 -16.34
C GLN A 275 -5.93 -3.11 -17.82
N ALA A 276 -6.92 -2.29 -18.22
CA ALA A 276 -7.10 -1.83 -19.60
C ALA A 276 -5.96 -0.89 -20.04
N ALA A 277 -5.56 0.07 -19.18
CA ALA A 277 -4.51 1.04 -19.51
C ALA A 277 -3.16 0.39 -19.74
N PHE A 278 -2.79 -0.59 -18.92
CA PHE A 278 -1.46 -1.19 -18.93
C PHE A 278 -1.40 -2.60 -19.54
N GLY A 279 -2.54 -3.14 -20.01
CA GLY A 279 -2.59 -4.50 -20.58
C GLY A 279 -2.26 -5.59 -19.56
N LEU A 280 -2.62 -5.38 -18.29
CA LEU A 280 -2.29 -6.28 -17.19
C LEU A 280 -3.48 -7.16 -16.80
N ARG A 281 -3.17 -8.32 -16.22
CA ARG A 281 -4.12 -9.17 -15.51
C ARG A 281 -3.62 -9.37 -14.09
N LEU A 282 -4.45 -8.99 -13.12
CA LEU A 282 -4.08 -9.12 -11.71
C LEU A 282 -4.38 -10.55 -11.22
N PRO A 283 -3.44 -11.20 -10.51
CA PRO A 283 -3.64 -12.52 -9.96
C PRO A 283 -4.64 -12.48 -8.80
N HIS A 284 -5.32 -13.63 -8.54
CA HIS A 284 -6.19 -13.76 -7.38
C HIS A 284 -5.40 -13.65 -6.08
N TRP A 285 -5.97 -12.99 -5.06
CA TRP A 285 -5.29 -12.71 -3.79
C TRP A 285 -4.71 -13.96 -3.11
N GLN A 286 -5.39 -15.11 -3.20
CA GLN A 286 -4.92 -16.36 -2.59
C GLN A 286 -3.57 -16.80 -3.16
N GLN A 287 -3.34 -16.64 -4.47
CA GLN A 287 -2.08 -17.05 -5.11
C GLN A 287 -0.88 -16.29 -4.52
N GLY A 288 -1.02 -14.98 -4.34
CA GLY A 288 0.03 -14.16 -3.74
C GLY A 288 0.24 -14.48 -2.25
N VAL A 289 -0.85 -14.69 -1.50
CA VAL A 289 -0.78 -15.09 -0.09
C VAL A 289 -0.12 -16.45 0.07
N GLU A 290 -0.48 -17.47 -0.73
CA GLU A 290 0.17 -18.77 -0.71
C GLU A 290 1.67 -18.68 -1.00
N ARG A 291 2.07 -17.88 -1.98
CA ARG A 291 3.47 -17.64 -2.28
C ARG A 291 4.21 -17.08 -1.07
N MET A 292 3.66 -16.05 -0.46
CA MET A 292 4.23 -15.43 0.75
C MET A 292 4.30 -16.44 1.91
N LEU A 293 3.25 -17.27 2.12
CA LEU A 293 3.23 -18.29 3.17
C LEU A 293 4.31 -19.34 2.96
N ARG A 294 4.55 -19.77 1.72
CA ARG A 294 5.67 -20.68 1.40
C ARG A 294 7.02 -20.06 1.74
N GLU A 295 7.21 -18.79 1.42
CA GLU A 295 8.47 -18.08 1.69
C GLU A 295 8.75 -17.91 3.20
N ILE A 296 7.74 -17.63 4.02
CA ILE A 296 7.94 -17.39 5.47
C ILE A 296 7.87 -18.65 6.33
N LEU A 297 7.38 -19.75 5.78
CA LEU A 297 7.22 -21.02 6.49
C LEU A 297 8.13 -22.14 5.95
N SER A 298 8.96 -21.85 4.94
CA SER A 298 10.00 -22.74 4.43
C SER A 298 11.11 -22.98 5.45
#